data_ac1bce0e8779f7455ef9921675245d60
#
_entry.id   ac1bce0e8779f7455ef9921675245d60
#
_cell.length_a   1.000
_cell.length_b   1.000
_cell.length_c   1.000
_cell.angle_alpha   90.00
_cell.angle_beta   90.00
_cell.angle_gamma   90.00
#
_symmetry.space_group_name_H-M   'P 1'
#
loop_
_entity.id
_entity.type
_entity.pdbx_description
1 polymer ?
#
loop_
_entity_poly.entity_id
_entity_poly.type
_entity_poly.pdbx_seq_one_letter_code
_entity_poly.pdbx_strand_id
1 'polypeptide(L)'
;HGGGFLPYQAARIDSGYRTGSGRPVELQRDKPSDYLPLLYYDTVNMSPDSISMMRNVAGAGHIMLGSDYVFSGTTESLTEPVREAGLEPAEVQLICCGSARRLFLKED
;
A
#
# COMPACT_ATOMS: atom_id res chain seq x y z
N HIS A 1 0.02 9.16 1.44
CA HIS A 1 -0.96 8.56 0.57
C HIS A 1 -0.30 7.55 -0.38
N GLY A 2 -0.88 6.36 -0.47
CA GLY A 2 -0.30 5.25 -1.21
C GLY A 2 1.09 4.81 -0.71
N GLY A 3 1.47 5.16 0.51
CA GLY A 3 2.80 4.90 1.05
C GLY A 3 3.89 5.85 0.54
N GLY A 4 3.52 6.91 -0.18
CA GLY A 4 4.45 7.84 -0.77
C GLY A 4 5.39 7.14 -1.76
N PHE A 5 6.69 7.31 -1.60
CA PHE A 5 7.68 6.67 -2.49
C PHE A 5 8.06 5.24 -2.07
N LEU A 6 7.68 4.79 -0.87
CA LEU A 6 8.15 3.52 -0.31
C LEU A 6 7.91 2.29 -1.19
N PRO A 7 6.68 2.02 -1.68
CA PRO A 7 6.46 0.86 -2.54
C PRO A 7 7.30 0.92 -3.83
N TYR A 8 7.40 2.10 -4.41
CA TYR A 8 8.14 2.33 -5.66
C TYR A 8 9.65 2.17 -5.49
N GLN A 9 10.21 2.58 -4.34
CA GLN A 9 11.66 2.62 -4.08
C GLN A 9 12.15 1.45 -3.20
N ALA A 10 11.36 0.42 -2.97
CA ALA A 10 11.71 -0.69 -2.09
C ALA A 10 13.11 -1.28 -2.38
N ALA A 11 13.39 -1.59 -3.65
CA ALA A 11 14.68 -2.16 -4.06
C ALA A 11 15.85 -1.18 -3.87
N ARG A 12 15.62 0.12 -4.04
CA ARG A 12 16.66 1.13 -3.82
C ARG A 12 16.98 1.29 -2.34
N ILE A 13 15.98 1.23 -1.49
CA ILE A 13 16.16 1.27 -0.03
C ILE A 13 16.98 0.06 0.42
N ASP A 14 16.67 -1.12 -0.08
CA ASP A 14 17.42 -2.35 0.20
C ASP A 14 18.88 -2.25 -0.28
N SER A 15 19.09 -1.65 -1.46
CA SER A 15 20.43 -1.43 -1.98
C SER A 15 21.23 -0.47 -1.10
N GLY A 16 20.64 0.63 -0.66
CA GLY A 16 21.26 1.58 0.26
C GLY A 16 21.66 0.92 1.58
N TYR A 17 20.78 0.11 2.14
CA TYR A 17 21.05 -0.65 3.36
C TYR A 17 22.22 -1.62 3.19
N ARG A 18 22.19 -2.43 2.12
CA ARG A 18 23.25 -3.42 1.82
C ARG A 18 24.63 -2.80 1.58
N THR A 19 24.69 -1.63 0.94
CA THR A 19 25.94 -0.93 0.63
C THR A 19 26.45 -0.05 1.77
N GLY A 20 25.68 0.08 2.85
CA GLY A 20 26.04 0.93 3.97
C GLY A 20 26.05 2.44 3.64
N SER A 21 25.35 2.83 2.57
CA SER A 21 25.27 4.26 2.14
C SER A 21 24.47 5.14 3.11
N GLY A 22 23.87 4.56 4.12
CA GLY A 22 23.19 5.24 5.22
C GLY A 22 23.87 4.93 6.55
N ARG A 23 23.32 5.48 7.65
CA ARG A 23 23.72 5.03 8.99
C ARG A 23 23.40 3.54 9.12
N PRO A 24 24.34 2.71 9.58
CA PRO A 24 24.03 1.34 9.88
C PRO A 24 22.95 1.31 10.95
N VAL A 25 21.78 0.79 10.56
CA VAL A 25 20.67 0.52 11.46
C VAL A 25 20.61 -0.99 11.61
N GLU A 26 20.59 -1.46 12.83
CA GLU A 26 20.36 -2.87 13.09
C GLU A 26 18.88 -3.18 12.87
N LEU A 27 18.58 -3.96 11.84
CA LEU A 27 17.23 -4.41 11.54
C LEU A 27 16.99 -5.79 12.15
N GLN A 28 15.76 -6.03 12.62
CA GLN A 28 15.32 -7.36 13.06
C GLN A 28 14.97 -8.27 11.87
N ARG A 29 14.76 -7.70 10.67
CA ARG A 29 14.55 -8.40 9.41
C ARG A 29 15.74 -8.22 8.51
N ASP A 30 15.88 -9.08 7.51
CA ASP A 30 17.06 -9.13 6.65
C ASP A 30 17.28 -7.83 5.86
N LYS A 31 16.22 -7.13 5.50
CA LYS A 31 16.28 -5.91 4.69
C LYS A 31 15.08 -4.97 4.94
N PRO A 32 15.22 -3.68 4.63
CA PRO A 32 14.16 -2.69 4.83
C PRO A 32 12.84 -3.03 4.16
N SER A 33 12.85 -3.57 2.93
CA SER A 33 11.62 -3.89 2.22
C SER A 33 10.78 -4.97 2.90
N ASP A 34 11.36 -5.79 3.78
CA ASP A 34 10.64 -6.81 4.54
C ASP A 34 9.66 -6.21 5.58
N TYR A 35 9.78 -4.92 5.85
CA TYR A 35 8.83 -4.20 6.72
C TYR A 35 7.63 -3.65 5.98
N LEU A 36 7.72 -3.44 4.65
CA LEU A 36 6.64 -2.83 3.87
C LEU A 36 5.32 -3.63 3.94
N PRO A 37 5.32 -4.98 3.94
CA PRO A 37 4.10 -5.76 4.13
C PRO A 37 3.48 -5.67 5.53
N LEU A 38 4.14 -5.03 6.48
CA LEU A 38 3.60 -4.82 7.83
C LEU A 38 2.84 -3.50 7.96
N LEU A 39 3.01 -2.60 7.00
CA LEU A 39 2.36 -1.31 6.97
C LEU A 39 1.00 -1.40 6.27
N TYR A 40 0.12 -0.48 6.61
CA TYR A 40 -1.15 -0.29 5.91
C TYR A 40 -1.07 0.94 5.02
N TYR A 41 -1.71 0.86 3.87
CA TYR A 41 -1.68 1.86 2.81
C TYR A 41 -3.10 2.28 2.44
N ASP A 42 -3.26 3.48 1.92
CA ASP A 42 -4.51 3.95 1.31
C ASP A 42 -4.41 4.02 -0.22
N THR A 43 -5.54 4.21 -0.89
CA THR A 43 -5.62 4.33 -2.35
C THR A 43 -5.63 5.78 -2.84
N VAL A 44 -5.24 6.74 -2.01
CA VAL A 44 -5.35 8.18 -2.31
C VAL A 44 -4.45 8.64 -3.46
N ASN A 45 -3.53 7.81 -3.92
CA ASN A 45 -2.79 8.04 -5.18
C ASN A 45 -3.66 7.90 -6.44
N MET A 46 -4.85 7.30 -6.33
CA MET A 46 -5.91 7.22 -7.36
C MET A 46 -5.46 6.67 -8.72
N SER A 47 -4.35 5.96 -8.77
CA SER A 47 -3.80 5.34 -9.98
C SER A 47 -3.92 3.83 -9.93
N PRO A 48 -4.56 3.17 -10.93
CA PRO A 48 -4.60 1.72 -11.02
C PRO A 48 -3.22 1.07 -10.96
N ASP A 49 -2.25 1.62 -11.65
CA ASP A 49 -0.87 1.10 -11.68
C ASP A 49 -0.20 1.18 -10.31
N SER A 50 -0.41 2.29 -9.59
CA SER A 50 0.13 2.46 -8.24
C SER A 50 -0.52 1.51 -7.24
N ILE A 51 -1.83 1.27 -7.36
CA ILE A 51 -2.57 0.30 -6.53
C ILE A 51 -2.06 -1.11 -6.80
N SER A 52 -1.85 -1.48 -8.06
CA SER A 52 -1.28 -2.76 -8.45
C SER A 52 0.14 -2.94 -7.88
N MET A 53 0.97 -1.90 -7.93
CA MET A 53 2.31 -1.90 -7.34
C MET A 53 2.26 -2.09 -5.81
N MET A 54 1.41 -1.35 -5.11
CA MET A 54 1.24 -1.52 -3.66
C MET A 54 0.79 -2.93 -3.30
N ARG A 55 -0.14 -3.49 -4.08
CA ARG A 55 -0.60 -4.88 -3.88
C ARG A 55 0.56 -5.88 -4.03
N ASN A 56 1.44 -5.68 -4.99
CA ASN A 56 2.61 -6.56 -5.17
C ASN A 56 3.61 -6.47 -4.01
N VAL A 57 3.69 -5.32 -3.36
CA VAL A 57 4.63 -5.08 -2.25
C VAL A 57 4.03 -5.49 -0.90
N ALA A 58 2.78 -5.15 -0.63
CA ALA A 58 2.17 -5.29 0.69
C ALA A 58 1.06 -6.35 0.78
N GLY A 59 0.49 -6.74 -0.36
CA GLY A 59 -0.72 -7.56 -0.42
C GLY A 59 -2.00 -6.74 -0.25
N ALA A 60 -3.08 -7.20 -0.88
CA ALA A 60 -4.38 -6.50 -0.88
C ALA A 60 -4.97 -6.30 0.53
N GLY A 61 -4.67 -7.23 1.45
CA GLY A 61 -5.14 -7.15 2.85
C GLY A 61 -4.53 -6.00 3.66
N HIS A 62 -3.52 -5.33 3.14
CA HIS A 62 -2.87 -4.17 3.76
C HIS A 62 -3.15 -2.86 3.04
N ILE A 63 -4.07 -2.86 2.08
CA ILE A 63 -4.51 -1.66 1.35
C ILE A 63 -5.96 -1.36 1.71
N MET A 64 -6.30 -0.09 1.90
CA MET A 64 -7.63 0.37 2.24
C MET A 64 -8.06 1.51 1.33
N LEU A 65 -9.35 1.56 1.02
CA LEU A 65 -9.93 2.64 0.25
C LEU A 65 -9.81 3.96 1.03
N GLY A 66 -9.27 5.00 0.41
CA GLY A 66 -9.14 6.33 0.95
C GLY A 66 -9.66 7.39 -0.02
N SER A 67 -10.17 8.51 0.49
CA SER A 67 -10.75 9.59 -0.31
C SER A 67 -9.97 10.90 -0.24
N ASP A 68 -9.17 11.06 0.81
CA ASP A 68 -8.56 12.35 1.15
C ASP A 68 -9.61 13.49 1.30
N TYR A 69 -10.83 13.12 1.72
CA TYR A 69 -11.86 14.09 2.04
C TYR A 69 -11.38 14.97 3.23
N VAL A 70 -11.43 16.25 3.16
CA VAL A 70 -12.09 17.22 2.27
C VAL A 70 -11.15 17.81 1.21
N PHE A 71 -9.90 17.33 1.13
CA PHE A 71 -8.84 17.98 0.33
C PHE A 71 -8.91 17.62 -1.15
N SER A 72 -9.24 16.38 -1.47
CA SER A 72 -9.27 15.94 -2.86
C SER A 72 -10.40 16.57 -3.69
N GLY A 73 -11.47 17.00 -3.04
CA GLY A 73 -12.61 17.65 -3.72
C GLY A 73 -13.28 16.78 -4.79
N THR A 74 -12.89 15.51 -4.92
CA THR A 74 -13.39 14.64 -5.98
C THR A 74 -14.76 14.07 -5.62
N THR A 75 -15.67 14.10 -6.60
CA THR A 75 -16.94 13.41 -6.58
C THR A 75 -16.90 12.11 -7.38
N GLU A 76 -15.73 11.77 -7.91
CA GLU A 76 -15.51 10.58 -8.71
C GLU A 76 -15.58 9.31 -7.88
N SER A 77 -15.80 8.19 -8.55
CA SER A 77 -15.87 6.89 -7.90
C SER A 77 -14.49 6.49 -7.36
N LEU A 78 -14.34 6.45 -6.04
CA LEU A 78 -13.12 6.02 -5.37
C LEU A 78 -12.78 4.53 -5.63
N THR A 79 -13.77 3.74 -6.03
CA THR A 79 -13.58 2.30 -6.27
C THR A 79 -13.15 1.99 -7.70
N GLU A 80 -13.30 2.94 -8.63
CA GLU A 80 -12.98 2.71 -10.04
C GLU A 80 -11.48 2.39 -10.26
N PRO A 81 -10.52 3.17 -9.72
CA PRO A 81 -9.11 2.85 -9.87
C PRO A 81 -8.73 1.48 -9.28
N VAL A 82 -9.41 1.05 -8.21
CA VAL A 82 -9.20 -0.28 -7.62
C VAL A 82 -9.67 -1.39 -8.56
N ARG A 83 -10.81 -1.20 -9.23
CA ARG A 83 -11.34 -2.17 -10.20
C ARG A 83 -10.51 -2.27 -11.47
N GLU A 84 -9.91 -1.16 -11.88
CA GLU A 84 -9.06 -1.07 -13.07
C GLU A 84 -7.62 -1.56 -12.82
N ALA A 85 -7.23 -1.80 -11.58
CA ALA A 85 -5.87 -2.20 -11.20
C ALA A 85 -5.48 -3.64 -11.56
N GLY A 86 -6.34 -4.38 -12.28
CA GLY A 86 -6.05 -5.75 -12.69
C GLY A 86 -6.00 -6.75 -11.54
N LEU A 87 -6.77 -6.50 -10.49
CA LEU A 87 -6.81 -7.32 -9.27
C LEU A 87 -7.90 -8.40 -9.37
N GLU A 88 -7.71 -9.49 -8.63
CA GLU A 88 -8.75 -10.49 -8.47
C GLU A 88 -9.97 -9.92 -7.70
N PRO A 89 -11.20 -10.41 -7.95
CA PRO A 89 -12.40 -9.89 -7.28
C PRO A 89 -12.32 -9.89 -5.75
N ALA A 90 -11.68 -10.91 -5.17
CA ALA A 90 -11.48 -11.00 -3.72
C ALA A 90 -10.52 -9.91 -3.21
N GLU A 91 -9.50 -9.54 -3.98
CA GLU A 91 -8.57 -8.47 -3.64
C GLU A 91 -9.24 -7.09 -3.73
N VAL A 92 -10.08 -6.87 -4.74
CA VAL A 92 -10.91 -5.65 -4.84
C VAL A 92 -11.79 -5.50 -3.61
N GLN A 93 -12.44 -6.58 -3.18
CA GLN A 93 -13.27 -6.57 -1.98
C GLN A 93 -12.47 -6.27 -0.71
N LEU A 94 -11.27 -6.84 -0.58
CA LEU A 94 -10.37 -6.53 0.53
C LEU A 94 -10.03 -5.04 0.57
N ILE A 95 -9.59 -4.47 -0.53
CA ILE A 95 -9.19 -3.06 -0.60
C ILE A 95 -10.38 -2.12 -0.34
N CYS A 96 -11.53 -2.41 -0.93
CA CYS A 96 -12.71 -1.54 -0.79
C CYS A 96 -13.36 -1.59 0.60
N CYS A 97 -13.19 -2.67 1.36
CA CYS A 97 -13.90 -2.86 2.62
C CYS A 97 -13.17 -3.79 3.61
N GLY A 98 -12.76 -4.97 3.17
CA GLY A 98 -12.33 -6.06 4.05
C GLY A 98 -11.13 -5.72 4.92
N SER A 99 -10.11 -5.06 4.37
CA SER A 99 -8.89 -4.68 5.11
C SER A 99 -9.19 -3.72 6.26
N ALA A 100 -10.05 -2.72 6.01
CA ALA A 100 -10.46 -1.77 7.06
C ALA A 100 -11.30 -2.46 8.15
N ARG A 101 -12.22 -3.35 7.76
CA ARG A 101 -13.04 -4.11 8.72
C ARG A 101 -12.17 -4.98 9.65
N ARG A 102 -11.22 -5.71 9.07
CA ARG A 102 -10.27 -6.52 9.85
C ARG A 102 -9.45 -5.68 10.83
N LEU A 103 -8.91 -4.56 10.36
CA LEU A 103 -8.03 -3.73 11.16
C LEU A 103 -8.77 -3.00 12.28
N PHE A 104 -9.91 -2.37 11.97
CA PHE A 104 -10.59 -1.47 12.89
C PHE A 104 -11.76 -2.12 13.65
N LEU A 105 -12.48 -3.06 13.03
CA LEU A 105 -13.64 -3.71 13.61
C LEU A 105 -13.33 -5.10 14.15
N LYS A 106 -12.13 -5.63 13.86
CA LYS A 106 -11.70 -7.00 14.24
C LYS A 106 -12.66 -8.09 13.73
N GLU A 107 -13.25 -7.84 12.58
CA GLU A 107 -14.13 -8.80 11.89
C GLU A 107 -13.30 -9.64 10.89
N ASP A 108 -13.56 -10.94 10.86
CA ASP A 108 -12.93 -11.89 9.92
C ASP A 108 -13.49 -11.78 8.49
#